data_aac2a1a4d42ab11e68a191ffb10ec685
#
_entry.id   aac2a1a4d42ab11e68a191ffb10ec685
#
_cell.length_a   1.000
_cell.length_b   1.000
_cell.length_c   1.000
_cell.angle_alpha   90.00
_cell.angle_beta   90.00
_cell.angle_gamma   90.00
#
_symmetry.space_group_name_H-M   'P 1'
#
loop_
_entity.id
_entity.type
_entity.pdbx_description
1 polymer ?
#
loop_
_entity_poly.entity_id
_entity_poly.type
_entity_poly.pdbx_seq_one_letter_code
_entity_poly.pdbx_strand_id
1 'polypeptide(L)'
;MIKAAADLISEDAPNYQFVAGRLVNYHLRKEVYNDWKPCPLIDIIKKNVSAGYYDPALLTDYTEQEWATIDKFVDHERDFALSYVAMEQLRGKYLVQNRATGQIMETPQVAYALIAASLFSRYAKDVRLKYVRDAYDAYSKHDISLPTPVMAGVRTPQRQFSSCVLIETDDSLDSINATSSAIVKYVSQKAGIGIGAGSIRAIGSPIRKGDATHTGLIPFYK
;
A
#
# COMPACT_ATOMS: atom_id res chain seq x y z
N MET A 1 -17.86 14.24 15.15
CA MET A 1 -16.75 15.24 15.25
C MET A 1 -15.89 15.24 13.98
N ILE A 2 -15.36 14.11 13.49
CA ILE A 2 -14.49 14.07 12.27
C ILE A 2 -15.16 14.76 11.09
N LYS A 3 -16.39 14.32 10.73
CA LYS A 3 -17.13 14.91 9.60
C LYS A 3 -17.38 16.41 9.80
N ALA A 4 -17.78 16.83 10.98
CA ALA A 4 -18.01 18.25 11.26
C ALA A 4 -16.75 19.13 11.08
N ALA A 5 -15.57 18.60 11.47
CA ALA A 5 -14.31 19.29 11.23
C ALA A 5 -13.91 19.28 9.75
N ALA A 6 -14.17 18.16 9.04
CA ALA A 6 -13.89 18.03 7.61
C ALA A 6 -14.78 18.97 6.76
N ASP A 7 -16.05 19.14 7.14
CA ASP A 7 -16.98 20.02 6.44
C ASP A 7 -16.63 21.52 6.60
N LEU A 8 -15.76 21.87 7.55
CA LEU A 8 -15.25 23.24 7.75
C LEU A 8 -13.95 23.55 6.98
N ILE A 9 -13.40 22.56 6.26
CA ILE A 9 -12.21 22.79 5.42
C ILE A 9 -12.60 23.66 4.24
N SER A 10 -11.99 24.85 4.14
CA SER A 10 -12.23 25.83 3.06
C SER A 10 -10.96 26.63 2.79
N GLU A 11 -10.98 27.47 1.75
CA GLU A 11 -9.90 28.41 1.46
C GLU A 11 -9.68 29.40 2.61
N ASP A 12 -10.76 29.84 3.28
CA ASP A 12 -10.69 30.76 4.42
C ASP A 12 -10.24 30.06 5.73
N ALA A 13 -10.42 28.75 5.83
CA ALA A 13 -10.12 27.97 7.03
C ALA A 13 -9.35 26.66 6.72
N PRO A 14 -8.18 26.72 6.01
CA PRO A 14 -7.46 25.54 5.55
C PRO A 14 -6.94 24.66 6.69
N ASN A 15 -6.71 25.23 7.86
CA ASN A 15 -6.15 24.51 9.02
C ASN A 15 -7.12 23.48 9.62
N TYR A 16 -8.42 23.52 9.29
CA TYR A 16 -9.36 22.46 9.69
C TYR A 16 -8.99 21.10 9.11
N GLN A 17 -8.22 21.03 8.02
CA GLN A 17 -7.67 19.76 7.52
C GLN A 17 -6.81 19.03 8.55
N PHE A 18 -6.03 19.77 9.35
CA PHE A 18 -5.21 19.18 10.41
C PHE A 18 -6.03 18.87 11.67
N VAL A 19 -7.07 19.66 11.97
CA VAL A 19 -8.02 19.34 13.05
C VAL A 19 -8.74 18.03 12.74
N ALA A 20 -9.29 17.88 11.54
CA ALA A 20 -9.95 16.66 11.10
C ALA A 20 -8.97 15.46 11.06
N GLY A 21 -7.75 15.66 10.56
CA GLY A 21 -6.70 14.64 10.54
C GLY A 21 -6.33 14.13 11.93
N ARG A 22 -6.18 15.02 12.91
CA ARG A 22 -5.92 14.66 14.31
C ARG A 22 -7.08 13.87 14.93
N LEU A 23 -8.32 14.24 14.65
CA LEU A 23 -9.49 13.49 15.11
C LEU A 23 -9.55 12.09 14.50
N VAL A 24 -9.19 11.94 13.23
CA VAL A 24 -9.04 10.63 12.57
C VAL A 24 -7.96 9.81 13.25
N ASN A 25 -6.79 10.41 13.56
CA ASN A 25 -5.70 9.71 14.24
C ASN A 25 -6.11 9.24 15.65
N TYR A 26 -6.80 10.07 16.43
CA TYR A 26 -7.32 9.65 17.73
C TYR A 26 -8.30 8.46 17.60
N HIS A 27 -9.21 8.52 16.64
CA HIS A 27 -10.12 7.41 16.38
C HIS A 27 -9.36 6.13 15.99
N LEU A 28 -8.38 6.25 15.10
CA LEU A 28 -7.54 5.15 14.66
C LEU A 28 -6.73 4.52 15.80
N ARG A 29 -6.10 5.34 16.67
CA ARG A 29 -5.39 4.84 17.86
C ARG A 29 -6.34 4.03 18.76
N LYS A 30 -7.55 4.53 18.99
CA LYS A 30 -8.56 3.82 19.79
C LYS A 30 -8.99 2.49 19.15
N GLU A 31 -9.12 2.45 17.84
CA GLU A 31 -9.45 1.25 17.06
C GLU A 31 -8.33 0.20 17.14
N VAL A 32 -7.08 0.61 16.94
CA VAL A 32 -5.92 -0.28 16.86
C VAL A 32 -5.47 -0.78 18.22
N TYR A 33 -5.36 0.13 19.20
CA TYR A 33 -4.77 -0.13 20.52
C TYR A 33 -5.80 -0.36 21.61
N ASN A 34 -7.08 -0.07 21.36
CA ASN A 34 -8.13 0.07 22.38
C ASN A 34 -7.78 1.12 23.46
N ASP A 35 -6.81 1.97 23.19
CA ASP A 35 -6.31 3.06 24.02
C ASP A 35 -5.86 4.22 23.12
N TRP A 36 -5.58 5.37 23.75
CA TRP A 36 -5.00 6.55 23.09
C TRP A 36 -3.48 6.44 22.94
N LYS A 37 -2.84 5.64 23.80
CA LYS A 37 -1.40 5.41 23.80
C LYS A 37 -1.07 4.19 22.97
N PRO A 38 -0.03 4.27 22.13
CA PRO A 38 0.50 3.09 21.45
C PRO A 38 0.97 2.02 22.45
N CYS A 39 0.69 0.77 22.14
CA CYS A 39 1.29 -0.36 22.85
C CYS A 39 2.64 -0.72 22.20
N PRO A 40 3.48 -1.53 22.88
CA PRO A 40 4.76 -1.95 22.33
C PRO A 40 4.62 -2.56 20.93
N LEU A 41 5.53 -2.19 20.03
CA LEU A 41 5.51 -2.62 18.63
C LEU A 41 5.47 -4.16 18.47
N ILE A 42 6.22 -4.87 19.34
CA ILE A 42 6.25 -6.34 19.32
C ILE A 42 4.88 -6.97 19.59
N ASP A 43 4.03 -6.35 20.42
CA ASP A 43 2.71 -6.88 20.73
C ASP A 43 1.77 -6.77 19.53
N ILE A 44 1.87 -5.66 18.78
CA ILE A 44 1.14 -5.47 17.50
C ILE A 44 1.58 -6.52 16.49
N ILE A 45 2.89 -6.76 16.39
CA ILE A 45 3.45 -7.74 15.46
C ILE A 45 2.95 -9.14 15.81
N LYS A 46 3.10 -9.58 17.06
CA LYS A 46 2.65 -10.91 17.52
C LYS A 46 1.16 -11.12 17.25
N LYS A 47 0.32 -10.15 17.62
CA LYS A 47 -1.12 -10.17 17.39
C LYS A 47 -1.46 -10.34 15.92
N ASN A 48 -0.85 -9.53 15.04
CA ASN A 48 -1.21 -9.51 13.63
C ASN A 48 -0.57 -10.66 12.83
N VAL A 49 0.59 -11.19 13.25
CA VAL A 49 1.16 -12.44 12.70
C VAL A 49 0.27 -13.62 13.04
N SER A 50 -0.17 -13.76 14.30
CA SER A 50 -1.07 -14.85 14.70
C SER A 50 -2.43 -14.81 13.99
N ALA A 51 -2.90 -13.61 13.64
CA ALA A 51 -4.13 -13.40 12.89
C ALA A 51 -3.96 -13.51 11.36
N GLY A 52 -2.73 -13.74 10.86
CA GLY A 52 -2.44 -13.88 9.43
C GLY A 52 -2.40 -12.57 8.63
N TYR A 53 -2.40 -11.43 9.30
CA TYR A 53 -2.30 -10.11 8.64
C TYR A 53 -0.86 -9.72 8.31
N TYR A 54 0.09 -10.08 9.18
CA TYR A 54 1.51 -9.80 8.98
C TYR A 54 2.28 -11.05 8.59
N ASP A 55 3.41 -10.82 7.90
CA ASP A 55 4.35 -11.87 7.54
C ASP A 55 5.04 -12.42 8.79
N PRO A 56 5.04 -13.75 9.02
CA PRO A 56 5.80 -14.38 10.09
C PRO A 56 7.29 -14.04 10.10
N ALA A 57 7.86 -13.67 8.95
CA ALA A 57 9.26 -13.24 8.83
C ALA A 57 9.60 -12.07 9.78
N LEU A 58 8.64 -11.20 10.13
CA LEU A 58 8.84 -10.14 11.11
C LEU A 58 9.25 -10.67 12.50
N LEU A 59 8.81 -11.88 12.87
CA LEU A 59 9.19 -12.52 14.15
C LEU A 59 10.44 -13.41 14.04
N THR A 60 10.77 -13.90 12.86
CA THR A 60 11.92 -14.78 12.66
C THR A 60 13.19 -14.02 12.27
N ASP A 61 13.07 -12.93 11.53
CA ASP A 61 14.21 -12.14 11.07
C ASP A 61 14.77 -11.19 12.16
N TYR A 62 13.93 -10.76 13.11
CA TYR A 62 14.28 -9.85 14.18
C TYR A 62 14.04 -10.48 15.56
N THR A 63 14.97 -10.21 16.49
CA THR A 63 14.82 -10.57 17.90
C THR A 63 13.91 -9.57 18.61
N GLU A 64 13.34 -9.96 19.76
CA GLU A 64 12.54 -9.04 20.60
C GLU A 64 13.35 -7.80 21.04
N GLN A 65 14.67 -7.96 21.23
CA GLN A 65 15.54 -6.85 21.59
C GLN A 65 15.73 -5.85 20.45
N GLU A 66 15.79 -6.33 19.22
CA GLU A 66 15.83 -5.45 18.05
C GLU A 66 14.50 -4.71 17.87
N TRP A 67 13.36 -5.38 18.08
CA TRP A 67 12.06 -4.73 18.07
C TRP A 67 11.93 -3.69 19.16
N ALA A 68 12.42 -3.95 20.37
CA ALA A 68 12.46 -2.95 21.44
C ALA A 68 13.37 -1.76 21.11
N THR A 69 14.40 -1.97 20.27
CA THR A 69 15.25 -0.88 19.78
C THR A 69 14.57 -0.08 18.69
N ILE A 70 13.85 -0.73 17.77
CA ILE A 70 13.05 -0.07 16.75
C ILE A 70 11.95 0.77 17.41
N ASP A 71 11.23 0.20 18.36
CA ASP A 71 10.14 0.86 19.07
C ASP A 71 10.56 2.21 19.72
N LYS A 72 11.79 2.30 20.21
CA LYS A 72 12.33 3.52 20.84
C LYS A 72 12.47 4.71 19.87
N PHE A 73 12.66 4.48 18.60
CA PHE A 73 12.80 5.56 17.62
C PHE A 73 11.53 5.82 16.80
N VAL A 74 10.48 5.01 16.98
CA VAL A 74 9.19 5.26 16.35
C VAL A 74 8.51 6.44 17.02
N ASP A 75 8.33 7.52 16.28
CA ASP A 75 7.71 8.75 16.76
C ASP A 75 6.24 8.80 16.34
N HIS A 76 5.36 8.29 17.19
CA HIS A 76 3.92 8.25 16.95
C HIS A 76 3.26 9.63 16.88
N GLU A 77 3.92 10.70 17.34
CA GLU A 77 3.36 12.05 17.28
C GLU A 77 3.39 12.65 15.87
N ARG A 78 4.22 12.10 14.98
CA ARG A 78 4.27 12.48 13.56
C ARG A 78 2.91 12.28 12.86
N ASP A 79 2.09 11.31 13.30
CA ASP A 79 0.75 11.09 12.76
C ASP A 79 -0.18 12.29 12.95
N PHE A 80 0.06 13.15 13.96
CA PHE A 80 -0.74 14.35 14.20
C PHE A 80 -0.42 15.52 13.25
N ALA A 81 0.63 15.41 12.47
CA ALA A 81 0.96 16.37 11.42
C ALA A 81 0.25 16.06 10.09
N LEU A 82 -0.35 14.87 9.96
CA LEU A 82 -1.04 14.45 8.74
C LEU A 82 -2.36 15.20 8.55
N SER A 83 -2.63 15.61 7.30
CA SER A 83 -3.91 16.20 6.95
C SER A 83 -5.03 15.16 6.94
N TYR A 84 -6.29 15.61 6.92
CA TYR A 84 -7.46 14.75 6.82
C TYR A 84 -7.39 13.81 5.61
N VAL A 85 -7.09 14.36 4.43
CA VAL A 85 -7.00 13.58 3.19
C VAL A 85 -5.88 12.55 3.26
N ALA A 86 -4.71 12.90 3.81
CA ALA A 86 -3.61 11.96 4.00
C ALA A 86 -4.00 10.80 4.93
N MET A 87 -4.66 11.09 6.05
CA MET A 87 -5.14 10.07 6.98
C MET A 87 -6.18 9.15 6.36
N GLU A 88 -7.16 9.70 5.62
CA GLU A 88 -8.17 8.89 4.94
C GLU A 88 -7.57 8.03 3.83
N GLN A 89 -6.58 8.54 3.10
CA GLN A 89 -5.88 7.76 2.09
C GLN A 89 -5.05 6.61 2.71
N LEU A 90 -4.36 6.86 3.81
CA LEU A 90 -3.65 5.82 4.54
C LEU A 90 -4.61 4.73 5.03
N ARG A 91 -5.69 5.11 5.70
CA ARG A 91 -6.73 4.19 6.19
C ARG A 91 -7.38 3.38 5.05
N GLY A 92 -7.76 4.04 3.99
CA GLY A 92 -8.52 3.41 2.90
C GLY A 92 -7.66 2.50 2.00
N LYS A 93 -6.37 2.78 1.87
CA LYS A 93 -5.54 2.16 0.83
C LYS A 93 -4.32 1.41 1.36
N TYR A 94 -3.63 1.92 2.38
CA TYR A 94 -2.28 1.48 2.72
C TYR A 94 -2.16 0.72 4.03
N LEU A 95 -2.92 1.11 5.07
CA LEU A 95 -2.88 0.40 6.34
C LEU A 95 -3.49 -1.00 6.22
N VAL A 96 -2.88 -1.95 6.91
CA VAL A 96 -3.39 -3.32 6.96
C VAL A 96 -4.73 -3.34 7.68
N GLN A 97 -5.70 -3.99 7.06
CA GLN A 97 -7.07 -4.03 7.56
C GLN A 97 -7.75 -5.38 7.26
N ASN A 98 -8.71 -5.74 8.08
CA ASN A 98 -9.67 -6.78 7.75
C ASN A 98 -10.68 -6.23 6.74
N ARG A 99 -10.61 -6.70 5.50
CA ARG A 99 -11.46 -6.22 4.41
C ARG A 99 -12.95 -6.55 4.59
N ALA A 100 -13.29 -7.57 5.36
CA ALA A 100 -14.68 -7.95 5.61
C ALA A 100 -15.35 -7.03 6.66
N THR A 101 -14.61 -6.62 7.68
CA THR A 101 -15.11 -5.79 8.78
C THR A 101 -14.74 -4.32 8.66
N GLY A 102 -13.74 -3.98 7.84
CA GLY A 102 -13.15 -2.65 7.75
C GLY A 102 -12.21 -2.30 8.90
N GLN A 103 -12.00 -3.20 9.87
CA GLN A 103 -11.14 -2.95 11.03
C GLN A 103 -9.68 -2.77 10.60
N ILE A 104 -9.04 -1.70 11.07
CA ILE A 104 -7.64 -1.38 10.79
C ILE A 104 -6.75 -1.96 11.90
N MET A 105 -5.61 -2.51 11.50
CA MET A 105 -4.72 -3.28 12.39
C MET A 105 -3.47 -2.52 12.85
N GLU A 106 -3.23 -1.33 12.31
CA GLU A 106 -2.00 -0.57 12.56
C GLU A 106 -2.22 0.94 12.37
N THR A 107 -1.31 1.74 12.93
CA THR A 107 -1.24 3.19 12.66
C THR A 107 -0.16 3.50 11.62
N PRO A 108 -0.14 4.72 11.04
CA PRO A 108 0.86 5.06 10.01
C PRO A 108 2.30 4.87 10.47
N GLN A 109 2.66 5.27 11.68
CA GLN A 109 4.04 5.13 12.15
C GLN A 109 4.44 3.66 12.34
N VAL A 110 3.53 2.80 12.79
CA VAL A 110 3.75 1.35 12.83
C VAL A 110 3.98 0.83 11.42
N ALA A 111 3.14 1.22 10.45
CA ALA A 111 3.29 0.80 9.06
C ALA A 111 4.66 1.19 8.49
N TYR A 112 5.11 2.43 8.67
CA TYR A 112 6.42 2.88 8.18
C TYR A 112 7.58 2.12 8.83
N ALA A 113 7.53 1.88 10.14
CA ALA A 113 8.54 1.11 10.85
C ALA A 113 8.63 -0.34 10.34
N LEU A 114 7.49 -1.00 10.16
CA LEU A 114 7.44 -2.38 9.66
C LEU A 114 7.85 -2.49 8.19
N ILE A 115 7.52 -1.50 7.36
CA ILE A 115 7.99 -1.43 5.97
C ILE A 115 9.51 -1.34 5.95
N ALA A 116 10.10 -0.41 6.71
CA ALA A 116 11.54 -0.26 6.81
C ALA A 116 12.19 -1.56 7.30
N ALA A 117 11.70 -2.15 8.38
CA ALA A 117 12.21 -3.41 8.90
C ALA A 117 12.14 -4.55 7.85
N SER A 118 11.02 -4.69 7.13
CA SER A 118 10.87 -5.73 6.11
C SER A 118 11.87 -5.56 4.96
N LEU A 119 12.11 -4.33 4.51
CA LEU A 119 13.02 -4.06 3.38
C LEU A 119 14.49 -4.30 3.75
N PHE A 120 14.87 -4.10 5.01
CA PHE A 120 16.26 -4.25 5.46
C PHE A 120 16.50 -5.50 6.29
N SER A 121 15.55 -6.44 6.36
CA SER A 121 15.65 -7.66 7.17
C SER A 121 16.87 -8.53 6.83
N ARG A 122 17.26 -8.56 5.55
CA ARG A 122 18.38 -9.38 5.06
C ARG A 122 19.74 -8.72 5.13
N TYR A 123 19.82 -7.48 5.61
CA TYR A 123 21.10 -6.81 5.85
C TYR A 123 21.80 -7.39 7.09
N ALA A 124 23.12 -7.22 7.17
CA ALA A 124 23.92 -7.70 8.29
C ALA A 124 23.40 -7.12 9.62
N LYS A 125 23.35 -7.94 10.66
CA LYS A 125 22.70 -7.63 11.94
C LYS A 125 23.30 -6.40 12.65
N ASP A 126 24.60 -6.17 12.48
CA ASP A 126 25.34 -5.05 13.06
C ASP A 126 24.98 -3.70 12.44
N VAL A 127 24.50 -3.66 11.21
CA VAL A 127 24.19 -2.42 10.49
C VAL A 127 22.70 -2.24 10.18
N ARG A 128 21.88 -3.30 10.14
CA ARG A 128 20.50 -3.24 9.66
C ARG A 128 19.62 -2.27 10.44
N LEU A 129 19.80 -2.17 11.76
CA LEU A 129 18.99 -1.27 12.60
C LEU A 129 19.23 0.20 12.26
N LYS A 130 20.46 0.55 11.83
CA LYS A 130 20.75 1.89 11.33
C LYS A 130 19.95 2.16 10.04
N TYR A 131 19.98 1.24 9.08
CA TYR A 131 19.23 1.40 7.82
C TYR A 131 17.71 1.41 8.05
N VAL A 132 17.20 0.59 8.97
CA VAL A 132 15.79 0.60 9.36
C VAL A 132 15.39 1.97 9.91
N ARG A 133 16.22 2.56 10.79
CA ARG A 133 15.97 3.89 11.34
C ARG A 133 16.00 4.97 10.28
N ASP A 134 17.05 4.99 9.45
CA ASP A 134 17.22 6.00 8.40
C ASP A 134 16.05 5.94 7.39
N ALA A 135 15.63 4.74 7.00
CA ALA A 135 14.49 4.53 6.11
C ALA A 135 13.16 4.91 6.77
N TYR A 136 12.94 4.50 8.03
CA TYR A 136 11.76 4.91 8.78
C TYR A 136 11.65 6.44 8.85
N ASP A 137 12.74 7.13 9.15
CA ASP A 137 12.75 8.59 9.21
C ASP A 137 12.39 9.21 7.85
N ALA A 138 12.97 8.71 6.75
CA ALA A 138 12.69 9.20 5.41
C ALA A 138 11.23 8.97 4.99
N TYR A 139 10.64 7.81 5.34
CA TYR A 139 9.23 7.50 5.02
C TYR A 139 8.27 8.31 5.88
N SER A 140 8.51 8.37 7.19
CA SER A 140 7.60 9.02 8.15
C SER A 140 7.64 10.54 8.10
N LYS A 141 8.74 11.13 7.58
CA LYS A 141 8.87 12.57 7.30
C LYS A 141 8.43 12.94 5.88
N HIS A 142 8.07 11.95 5.08
CA HIS A 142 7.67 12.11 3.67
C HIS A 142 8.77 12.63 2.74
N ASP A 143 10.05 12.40 3.09
CA ASP A 143 11.19 12.70 2.23
C ASP A 143 11.23 11.75 1.02
N ILE A 144 10.69 10.53 1.18
CA ILE A 144 10.59 9.49 0.16
C ILE A 144 9.15 8.98 0.08
N SER A 145 8.60 8.93 -1.13
CA SER A 145 7.33 8.28 -1.44
C SER A 145 7.57 6.85 -1.91
N LEU A 146 6.82 5.91 -1.36
CA LEU A 146 6.90 4.49 -1.70
C LEU A 146 5.78 4.09 -2.67
N PRO A 147 6.03 3.13 -3.59
CA PRO A 147 5.00 2.63 -4.49
C PRO A 147 3.91 1.88 -3.71
N THR A 148 2.67 1.96 -4.24
CA THR A 148 1.47 1.39 -3.60
C THR A 148 1.63 -0.06 -3.11
N PRO A 149 2.18 -1.01 -3.89
CA PRO A 149 2.32 -2.39 -3.43
C PRO A 149 3.29 -2.55 -2.23
N VAL A 150 4.33 -1.74 -2.16
CA VAL A 150 5.26 -1.72 -1.02
C VAL A 150 4.57 -1.16 0.21
N MET A 151 3.91 0.00 0.08
CA MET A 151 3.14 0.63 1.17
C MET A 151 2.05 -0.29 1.73
N ALA A 152 1.34 -1.00 0.87
CA ALA A 152 0.21 -1.83 1.29
C ALA A 152 0.60 -3.25 1.68
N GLY A 153 1.75 -3.79 1.20
CA GLY A 153 1.96 -5.23 1.18
C GLY A 153 3.26 -5.77 1.77
N VAL A 154 4.37 -5.01 1.82
CA VAL A 154 5.70 -5.60 2.09
C VAL A 154 5.82 -6.28 3.44
N ARG A 155 5.08 -5.84 4.45
CA ARG A 155 5.03 -6.44 5.80
C ARG A 155 3.96 -7.53 5.95
N THR A 156 3.26 -7.86 4.88
CA THR A 156 2.18 -8.85 4.83
C THR A 156 2.61 -10.10 4.04
N PRO A 157 1.81 -11.16 3.99
CA PRO A 157 2.10 -12.31 3.13
C PRO A 157 2.13 -12.04 1.63
N GLN A 158 1.77 -10.83 1.17
CA GLN A 158 1.83 -10.45 -0.25
C GLN A 158 3.25 -10.50 -0.78
N ARG A 159 3.41 -10.95 -2.05
CA ARG A 159 4.73 -11.10 -2.71
C ARG A 159 4.85 -10.36 -4.03
N GLN A 160 3.81 -9.68 -4.50
CA GLN A 160 3.82 -8.87 -5.71
C GLN A 160 3.98 -7.39 -5.34
N PHE A 161 5.09 -6.75 -5.74
CA PHE A 161 5.44 -5.38 -5.38
C PHE A 161 5.62 -4.43 -6.57
N SER A 162 5.46 -4.93 -7.82
CA SER A 162 5.46 -4.06 -8.99
C SER A 162 4.19 -3.21 -9.02
N SER A 163 4.34 -1.88 -9.06
CA SER A 163 3.18 -0.98 -9.11
C SER A 163 2.58 -0.87 -10.51
N CYS A 164 3.39 -1.01 -11.54
CA CYS A 164 3.00 -0.91 -12.95
C CYS A 164 3.66 -2.02 -13.76
N VAL A 165 2.88 -2.56 -14.70
CA VAL A 165 3.33 -3.60 -15.65
C VAL A 165 2.91 -3.19 -17.04
N LEU A 166 3.82 -3.30 -18.01
CA LEU A 166 3.54 -3.09 -19.42
C LEU A 166 3.42 -4.45 -20.11
N ILE A 167 2.39 -4.60 -20.94
CA ILE A 167 2.13 -5.83 -21.70
C ILE A 167 2.00 -5.45 -23.17
N GLU A 168 2.85 -6.01 -24.03
CA GLU A 168 2.72 -5.89 -25.48
C GLU A 168 1.78 -6.99 -26.01
N THR A 169 0.88 -6.61 -26.90
CA THR A 169 -0.08 -7.52 -27.52
C THR A 169 0.18 -7.61 -29.00
N ASP A 170 0.43 -8.82 -29.49
CA ASP A 170 0.59 -9.10 -30.92
C ASP A 170 -0.76 -9.25 -31.62
N ASP A 171 -0.72 -9.21 -32.99
CA ASP A 171 -1.88 -9.31 -33.87
C ASP A 171 -2.40 -10.75 -34.02
N SER A 172 -2.76 -11.38 -32.88
CA SER A 172 -3.37 -12.71 -32.86
C SER A 172 -4.40 -12.83 -31.73
N LEU A 173 -5.41 -13.68 -31.92
CA LEU A 173 -6.41 -13.96 -30.90
C LEU A 173 -5.77 -14.57 -29.61
N ASP A 174 -4.74 -15.40 -29.78
CA ASP A 174 -4.04 -16.01 -28.66
C ASP A 174 -3.31 -14.94 -27.82
N SER A 175 -2.63 -13.99 -28.47
CA SER A 175 -1.96 -12.90 -27.78
C SER A 175 -2.95 -11.95 -27.09
N ILE A 176 -4.05 -11.61 -27.75
CA ILE A 176 -5.11 -10.78 -27.18
C ILE A 176 -5.72 -11.46 -25.94
N ASN A 177 -6.01 -12.75 -26.01
CA ASN A 177 -6.55 -13.51 -24.88
C ASN A 177 -5.54 -13.65 -23.74
N ALA A 178 -4.27 -13.93 -24.05
CA ALA A 178 -3.19 -13.98 -23.06
C ALA A 178 -3.02 -12.65 -22.33
N THR A 179 -3.08 -11.53 -23.06
CA THR A 179 -3.05 -10.17 -22.50
C THR A 179 -4.22 -9.95 -21.54
N SER A 180 -5.45 -10.30 -21.93
CA SER A 180 -6.63 -10.17 -21.07
C SER A 180 -6.49 -10.99 -19.78
N SER A 181 -5.99 -12.22 -19.90
CA SER A 181 -5.73 -13.08 -18.73
C SER A 181 -4.65 -12.51 -17.80
N ALA A 182 -3.59 -11.94 -18.36
CA ALA A 182 -2.52 -11.30 -17.60
C ALA A 182 -3.03 -10.05 -16.86
N ILE A 183 -3.85 -9.22 -17.51
CA ILE A 183 -4.47 -8.04 -16.90
C ILE A 183 -5.23 -8.43 -15.63
N VAL A 184 -6.10 -9.43 -15.71
CA VAL A 184 -6.89 -9.88 -14.54
C VAL A 184 -5.98 -10.30 -13.40
N LYS A 185 -4.91 -11.07 -13.66
CA LYS A 185 -3.98 -11.55 -12.64
C LYS A 185 -3.19 -10.41 -11.97
N TYR A 186 -2.66 -9.47 -12.76
CA TYR A 186 -1.89 -8.35 -12.19
C TYR A 186 -2.78 -7.36 -11.44
N VAL A 187 -3.96 -7.02 -11.97
CA VAL A 187 -4.89 -6.09 -11.31
C VAL A 187 -5.41 -6.68 -10.00
N SER A 188 -5.67 -7.99 -9.93
CA SER A 188 -6.08 -8.65 -8.69
C SER A 188 -5.03 -8.53 -7.58
N GLN A 189 -3.75 -8.32 -7.94
CA GLN A 189 -2.64 -8.08 -7.02
C GLN A 189 -2.24 -6.60 -6.91
N LYS A 190 -3.14 -5.68 -7.27
CA LYS A 190 -3.00 -4.22 -7.10
C LYS A 190 -1.96 -3.57 -8.02
N ALA A 191 -1.60 -4.19 -9.15
CA ALA A 191 -0.77 -3.56 -10.17
C ALA A 191 -1.60 -2.72 -11.15
N GLY A 192 -1.05 -1.59 -11.58
CA GLY A 192 -1.54 -0.87 -12.75
C GLY A 192 -1.02 -1.51 -14.05
N ILE A 193 -1.81 -1.46 -15.13
CA ILE A 193 -1.46 -2.08 -16.41
C ILE A 193 -1.46 -1.03 -17.52
N GLY A 194 -0.37 -1.01 -18.29
CA GLY A 194 -0.32 -0.39 -19.61
C GLY A 194 -0.31 -1.47 -20.70
N ILE A 195 -1.11 -1.27 -21.75
CA ILE A 195 -1.21 -2.21 -22.86
C ILE A 195 -0.64 -1.55 -24.11
N GLY A 196 0.40 -2.17 -24.70
CA GLY A 196 0.89 -1.86 -26.03
C GLY A 196 0.08 -2.65 -27.06
N ALA A 197 -0.87 -1.98 -27.71
CA ALA A 197 -1.76 -2.60 -28.70
C ALA A 197 -1.46 -2.15 -30.15
N GLY A 198 -0.32 -1.47 -30.34
CA GLY A 198 0.07 -0.89 -31.63
C GLY A 198 0.36 -1.93 -32.73
N SER A 199 0.65 -3.17 -32.36
CA SER A 199 0.90 -4.26 -33.29
C SER A 199 -0.39 -4.86 -33.88
N ILE A 200 -1.55 -4.63 -33.27
CA ILE A 200 -2.84 -5.16 -33.74
C ILE A 200 -3.26 -4.40 -35.01
N ARG A 201 -3.66 -5.15 -36.05
CA ARG A 201 -4.05 -4.59 -37.33
C ARG A 201 -5.17 -3.55 -37.24
N ALA A 202 -5.17 -2.61 -38.14
CA ALA A 202 -6.15 -1.52 -38.19
C ALA A 202 -7.57 -2.02 -38.47
N ILE A 203 -8.57 -1.22 -38.07
CA ILE A 203 -9.97 -1.41 -38.44
C ILE A 203 -10.09 -1.47 -39.98
N GLY A 204 -10.93 -2.37 -40.50
CA GLY A 204 -11.09 -2.61 -41.92
C GLY A 204 -10.07 -3.54 -42.56
N SER A 205 -9.00 -3.93 -41.87
CA SER A 205 -8.02 -4.91 -42.36
C SER A 205 -8.70 -6.27 -42.61
N PRO A 206 -8.33 -7.00 -43.70
CA PRO A 206 -8.92 -8.29 -43.99
C PRO A 206 -8.54 -9.34 -42.95
N ILE A 207 -9.51 -10.15 -42.53
CA ILE A 207 -9.35 -11.34 -41.70
C ILE A 207 -9.99 -12.54 -42.36
N ARG A 208 -9.72 -13.77 -41.87
CA ARG A 208 -10.28 -15.01 -42.41
C ARG A 208 -10.10 -15.15 -43.95
N LYS A 209 -8.90 -14.83 -44.44
CA LYS A 209 -8.57 -14.85 -45.88
C LYS A 209 -9.46 -13.91 -46.73
N GLY A 210 -9.97 -12.84 -46.12
CA GLY A 210 -10.78 -11.84 -46.81
C GLY A 210 -12.30 -11.97 -46.63
N ASP A 211 -12.79 -13.01 -45.94
CA ASP A 211 -14.23 -13.20 -45.70
C ASP A 211 -14.82 -12.20 -44.70
N ALA A 212 -13.97 -11.53 -43.90
CA ALA A 212 -14.39 -10.55 -42.91
C ALA A 212 -13.34 -9.45 -42.75
N THR A 213 -13.71 -8.38 -42.09
CA THR A 213 -12.82 -7.27 -41.75
C THR A 213 -12.68 -7.10 -40.27
N HIS A 214 -11.52 -6.64 -39.82
CA HIS A 214 -11.23 -6.36 -38.41
C HIS A 214 -12.04 -5.17 -37.90
N THR A 215 -12.60 -5.28 -36.70
CA THR A 215 -13.50 -4.29 -36.08
C THR A 215 -12.79 -3.27 -35.18
N GLY A 216 -11.47 -3.34 -35.07
CA GLY A 216 -10.65 -2.47 -34.20
C GLY A 216 -10.42 -3.03 -32.81
N LEU A 217 -9.72 -2.23 -31.97
CA LEU A 217 -9.28 -2.63 -30.64
C LEU A 217 -10.39 -2.63 -29.58
N ILE A 218 -11.38 -1.74 -29.73
CA ILE A 218 -12.39 -1.49 -28.70
C ILE A 218 -13.15 -2.76 -28.30
N PRO A 219 -13.59 -3.64 -29.23
CA PRO A 219 -14.31 -4.85 -28.87
C PRO A 219 -13.52 -5.84 -28.01
N PHE A 220 -12.18 -5.78 -28.00
CA PHE A 220 -11.32 -6.68 -27.23
C PHE A 220 -11.01 -6.15 -25.84
N TYR A 221 -11.01 -4.83 -25.63
CA TYR A 221 -10.54 -4.20 -24.39
C TYR A 221 -11.57 -3.31 -23.70
N LYS A 222 -12.82 -3.37 -24.11
CA LYS A 222 -13.96 -2.67 -23.48
C LYS A 222 -14.68 -3.52 -22.37
#